data_321c7c69065f90353365471a8d48c988
#
_entry.id   321c7c69065f90353365471a8d48c988
#
_cell.length_a   1.000
_cell.length_b   1.000
_cell.length_c   1.000
_cell.angle_alpha   90.00
_cell.angle_beta   90.00
_cell.angle_gamma   90.00
#
_symmetry.space_group_name_H-M   'P 1'
#
loop_
_entity.id
_entity.type
_entity.pdbx_description
1 polymer ?
#
loop_
_entity_poly.entity_id
_entity_poly.type
_entity_poly.pdbx_seq_one_letter_code
_entity_poly.pdbx_strand_id
1 'polypeptide(L)'
;MQTFFRVFTALAAAALLLAAPAAMAQDTKKAAAKADSTAKGKDLFSPATFDFMLKQRLQQGTPDSPELRAAVRDELNTRELLVREAKKKGLDKVSGMKTEMDLAAQTVLVRAYMGDYLKSHPISDEALHKEYDTIKGQMGDKEYKVRHILVDNETEAKDIIARLQKGEKFDAIAAERSKDTGSKTKGGDLDWNTPSNFVKPFGDAMVALPKGKFTTTPVQTQFGWHVIEVDDIREAKVPSFDEVKPQLMQRMQSQEVDAYLRQLRAENGY
;
A
#
# COMPACT_ATOMS: atom_id res chain seq x y z
N MET A 1 0.84 -14.64 -6.41
CA MET A 1 1.59 -13.38 -6.39
C MET A 1 0.73 -12.14 -6.68
N GLN A 2 -0.49 -12.28 -7.17
CA GLN A 2 -1.38 -11.13 -7.50
C GLN A 2 -2.42 -10.78 -6.41
N THR A 3 -2.63 -11.59 -5.41
CA THR A 3 -3.65 -11.37 -4.36
C THR A 3 -3.21 -10.45 -3.22
N PHE A 4 -1.91 -10.19 -3.08
CA PHE A 4 -1.39 -9.20 -2.12
C PHE A 4 -1.58 -7.74 -2.59
N PHE A 5 -1.99 -7.51 -3.86
CA PHE A 5 -2.02 -6.17 -4.46
C PHE A 5 -3.40 -5.51 -4.50
N ARG A 6 -4.49 -6.17 -4.08
CA ARG A 6 -5.86 -5.66 -4.29
C ARG A 6 -6.52 -4.94 -3.11
N VAL A 7 -5.84 -4.71 -1.99
CA VAL A 7 -6.41 -3.97 -0.84
C VAL A 7 -5.82 -2.55 -0.71
N PHE A 8 -4.92 -2.12 -1.61
CA PHE A 8 -4.26 -0.80 -1.53
C PHE A 8 -4.70 0.15 -2.65
N THR A 9 -5.99 0.49 -2.71
CA THR A 9 -6.43 1.68 -3.45
C THR A 9 -7.44 2.45 -2.62
N ALA A 10 -6.95 3.40 -1.82
CA ALA A 10 -7.57 4.70 -1.54
C ALA A 10 -6.83 5.40 -0.40
N LEU A 11 -5.85 6.22 -0.73
CA LEU A 11 -5.56 7.53 -0.15
C LEU A 11 -4.29 8.08 -0.81
N ALA A 12 -4.45 8.52 -2.04
CA ALA A 12 -3.46 9.38 -2.66
C ALA A 12 -3.63 10.78 -2.06
N ALA A 13 -2.93 11.05 -0.96
CA ALA A 13 -2.64 12.42 -0.56
C ALA A 13 -1.59 12.95 -1.53
N ALA A 14 -1.99 13.92 -2.35
CA ALA A 14 -1.18 14.60 -3.33
C ALA A 14 0.09 15.18 -2.71
N ALA A 15 1.21 14.48 -2.86
CA ALA A 15 2.53 15.09 -2.76
C ALA A 15 2.82 15.74 -4.12
N LEU A 16 2.50 17.03 -4.24
CA LEU A 16 3.01 17.88 -5.32
C LEU A 16 4.52 18.07 -5.09
N LEU A 17 5.31 17.09 -5.47
CA LEU A 17 6.71 17.25 -5.79
C LEU A 17 6.76 17.86 -7.18
N LEU A 18 7.08 19.14 -7.26
CA LEU A 18 7.58 19.77 -8.47
C LEU A 18 8.86 19.03 -8.90
N ALA A 19 8.70 18.02 -9.74
CA ALA A 19 9.80 17.40 -10.45
C ALA A 19 10.24 18.41 -11.53
N ALA A 20 11.36 19.07 -11.30
CA ALA A 20 12.06 19.77 -12.35
C ALA A 20 12.59 18.73 -13.36
N PRO A 21 12.47 18.96 -14.67
CA PRO A 21 12.99 18.04 -15.66
C PRO A 21 14.52 18.00 -15.63
N ALA A 22 15.05 16.79 -15.69
CA ALA A 22 16.49 16.47 -15.67
C ALA A 22 17.26 16.89 -16.95
N ALA A 23 16.89 18.01 -17.58
CA ALA A 23 17.47 18.47 -18.84
C ALA A 23 18.43 19.66 -18.74
N MET A 24 18.86 20.04 -17.51
CA MET A 24 19.80 21.16 -17.33
C MET A 24 21.11 20.78 -16.62
N ALA A 25 21.57 19.54 -16.76
CA ALA A 25 22.77 19.07 -16.06
C ALA A 25 24.10 19.30 -16.82
N GLN A 26 24.12 19.95 -17.96
CA GLN A 26 25.35 20.14 -18.75
C GLN A 26 25.93 21.56 -18.79
N ASP A 27 25.20 22.60 -18.37
CA ASP A 27 25.75 23.98 -18.40
C ASP A 27 26.22 24.53 -17.05
N THR A 28 26.07 23.76 -15.97
CA THR A 28 26.46 24.24 -14.62
C THR A 28 27.95 24.15 -14.32
N LYS A 29 28.74 23.38 -15.11
CA LYS A 29 30.19 23.27 -14.88
C LYS A 29 31.00 24.52 -15.24
N LYS A 30 30.44 25.44 -16.02
CA LYS A 30 31.12 26.69 -16.39
C LYS A 30 30.74 27.89 -15.54
N ALA A 31 29.63 27.80 -14.82
CA ALA A 31 29.16 28.80 -13.86
C ALA A 31 29.78 28.63 -12.44
N ALA A 32 30.10 27.40 -12.05
CA ALA A 32 30.65 27.08 -10.73
C ALA A 32 32.07 27.57 -10.52
N ALA A 33 32.85 27.84 -11.58
CA ALA A 33 34.21 28.29 -11.46
C ALA A 33 34.38 29.81 -11.22
N LYS A 34 33.26 30.57 -11.10
CA LYS A 34 33.29 32.03 -10.83
C LYS A 34 32.56 32.45 -9.55
N ALA A 35 32.08 31.51 -8.76
CA ALA A 35 31.30 31.78 -7.55
C ALA A 35 32.13 31.77 -6.25
N ASP A 36 33.45 31.67 -6.37
CA ASP A 36 34.33 31.85 -5.19
C ASP A 36 34.78 33.30 -5.09
N SER A 37 34.32 33.95 -4.05
CA SER A 37 34.70 35.27 -3.58
C SER A 37 33.83 36.49 -3.90
N THR A 38 32.57 36.57 -3.51
CA THR A 38 32.02 37.88 -3.09
C THR A 38 30.64 37.81 -2.45
N ALA A 39 30.39 36.92 -1.52
CA ALA A 39 29.27 37.15 -0.60
C ALA A 39 29.69 38.15 0.50
N LYS A 40 29.93 39.41 0.15
CA LYS A 40 30.09 40.52 1.11
C LYS A 40 28.73 41.04 1.62
N GLY A 41 27.70 40.24 1.61
CA GLY A 41 26.40 40.58 2.15
C GLY A 41 26.12 39.79 3.42
N LYS A 42 25.54 40.49 4.42
CA LYS A 42 24.98 39.83 5.60
C LYS A 42 23.87 38.87 5.15
N ASP A 43 23.89 37.61 5.60
CA ASP A 43 22.83 36.66 5.35
C ASP A 43 21.47 37.26 5.73
N LEU A 44 20.49 37.08 4.87
CA LEU A 44 19.12 37.61 5.04
C LEU A 44 18.22 36.70 5.87
N PHE A 45 18.70 35.51 6.21
CA PHE A 45 18.00 34.44 6.93
C PHE A 45 18.64 34.18 8.29
N SER A 46 17.96 33.44 9.16
CA SER A 46 18.50 33.05 10.46
C SER A 46 19.47 31.86 10.34
N PRO A 47 20.48 31.76 11.24
CA PRO A 47 21.31 30.54 11.31
C PRO A 47 20.50 29.26 11.43
N ALA A 48 19.43 29.26 12.22
CA ALA A 48 18.55 28.09 12.37
C ALA A 48 17.89 27.67 11.06
N THR A 49 17.52 28.59 10.19
CA THR A 49 16.97 28.30 8.85
C THR A 49 18.02 27.62 7.97
N PHE A 50 19.25 28.11 8.02
CA PHE A 50 20.37 27.51 7.29
C PHE A 50 20.64 26.07 7.76
N ASP A 51 20.79 25.88 9.06
CA ASP A 51 21.06 24.57 9.66
C ASP A 51 19.94 23.55 9.33
N PHE A 52 18.71 24.01 9.36
CA PHE A 52 17.56 23.18 9.00
C PHE A 52 17.61 22.74 7.53
N MET A 53 17.83 23.69 6.61
CA MET A 53 17.91 23.38 5.16
C MET A 53 19.12 22.51 4.84
N LEU A 54 20.26 22.80 5.41
CA LEU A 54 21.47 21.97 5.24
C LEU A 54 21.22 20.54 5.73
N LYS A 55 20.67 20.38 6.94
CA LYS A 55 20.33 19.07 7.49
C LYS A 55 19.38 18.28 6.57
N GLN A 56 18.39 18.91 5.99
CA GLN A 56 17.51 18.26 5.02
C GLN A 56 18.26 17.76 3.79
N ARG A 57 19.19 18.55 3.23
CA ARG A 57 20.00 18.14 2.07
C ARG A 57 20.91 16.96 2.40
N LEU A 58 21.54 16.97 3.57
CA LEU A 58 22.37 15.87 4.06
C LEU A 58 21.57 14.58 4.26
N GLN A 59 20.35 14.68 4.80
CA GLN A 59 19.45 13.53 4.97
C GLN A 59 18.98 12.93 3.63
N GLN A 60 18.97 13.71 2.56
CA GLN A 60 18.69 13.27 1.20
C GLN A 60 19.90 12.61 0.50
N GLY A 61 21.01 12.43 1.23
CA GLY A 61 22.22 11.79 0.71
C GLY A 61 23.20 12.73 0.01
N THR A 62 22.98 14.05 0.03
CA THR A 62 23.95 15.02 -0.53
C THR A 62 25.13 15.15 0.43
N PRO A 63 26.40 14.99 -0.02
CA PRO A 63 27.56 15.12 0.83
C PRO A 63 27.71 16.56 1.37
N ASP A 64 28.19 16.70 2.61
CA ASP A 64 28.53 18.02 3.16
C ASP A 64 29.79 18.56 2.44
N SER A 65 29.64 19.69 1.80
CA SER A 65 30.73 20.33 1.07
C SER A 65 30.60 21.86 1.13
N PRO A 66 31.68 22.60 0.92
CA PRO A 66 31.63 24.08 0.80
C PRO A 66 30.66 24.55 -0.28
N GLU A 67 30.57 23.80 -1.40
CA GLU A 67 29.69 24.11 -2.53
C GLU A 67 28.22 23.93 -2.14
N LEU A 68 27.86 22.82 -1.43
CA LEU A 68 26.52 22.62 -0.91
C LEU A 68 26.12 23.75 0.04
N ARG A 69 27.02 24.12 0.97
CA ARG A 69 26.78 25.19 1.94
C ARG A 69 26.57 26.52 1.26
N ALA A 70 27.38 26.84 0.22
CA ALA A 70 27.24 28.04 -0.60
C ALA A 70 25.88 28.03 -1.36
N ALA A 71 25.50 26.91 -1.98
CA ALA A 71 24.24 26.78 -2.70
C ALA A 71 23.03 26.97 -1.78
N VAL A 72 23.03 26.36 -0.59
CA VAL A 72 21.97 26.54 0.41
C VAL A 72 21.88 28.00 0.87
N ARG A 73 23.00 28.68 1.03
CA ARG A 73 23.04 30.09 1.41
C ARG A 73 22.47 31.02 0.34
N ASP A 74 22.82 30.77 -0.92
CA ASP A 74 22.30 31.50 -2.07
C ASP A 74 20.78 31.28 -2.26
N GLU A 75 20.35 30.04 -2.16
CA GLU A 75 18.93 29.68 -2.21
C GLU A 75 18.12 30.42 -1.14
N LEU A 76 18.60 30.44 0.11
CA LEU A 76 17.91 31.12 1.22
C LEU A 76 17.89 32.63 1.07
N ASN A 77 19.01 33.26 0.63
CA ASN A 77 19.04 34.68 0.35
C ASN A 77 18.05 35.05 -0.77
N THR A 78 18.06 34.32 -1.88
CA THR A 78 17.15 34.54 -2.98
C THR A 78 15.68 34.38 -2.56
N ARG A 79 15.39 33.36 -1.77
CA ARG A 79 14.04 33.13 -1.20
C ARG A 79 13.59 34.31 -0.33
N GLU A 80 14.46 34.80 0.54
CA GLU A 80 14.13 35.94 1.41
C GLU A 80 13.89 37.24 0.61
N LEU A 81 14.65 37.47 -0.45
CA LEU A 81 14.44 38.64 -1.33
C LEU A 81 13.05 38.53 -2.00
N LEU A 82 12.68 37.35 -2.54
CA LEU A 82 11.38 37.15 -3.16
C LEU A 82 10.23 37.31 -2.16
N VAL A 83 10.39 36.81 -0.93
CA VAL A 83 9.39 36.98 0.15
C VAL A 83 9.21 38.49 0.48
N ARG A 84 10.30 39.26 0.54
CA ARG A 84 10.21 40.71 0.77
C ARG A 84 9.48 41.44 -0.35
N GLU A 85 9.75 41.10 -1.60
CA GLU A 85 9.02 41.67 -2.75
C GLU A 85 7.55 41.29 -2.76
N ALA A 86 7.22 40.06 -2.43
CA ALA A 86 5.83 39.60 -2.28
C ALA A 86 5.09 40.38 -1.19
N LYS A 87 5.73 40.62 -0.03
CA LYS A 87 5.18 41.42 1.06
C LYS A 87 5.02 42.89 0.68
N LYS A 88 5.96 43.47 -0.06
CA LYS A 88 5.83 44.85 -0.59
C LYS A 88 4.60 44.99 -1.51
N LYS A 89 4.28 43.95 -2.28
CA LYS A 89 3.07 43.88 -3.12
C LYS A 89 1.80 43.53 -2.34
N GLY A 90 1.88 43.26 -1.04
CA GLY A 90 0.74 42.90 -0.18
C GLY A 90 0.18 41.52 -0.45
N LEU A 91 0.91 40.62 -1.13
CA LEU A 91 0.44 39.28 -1.47
C LEU A 91 0.17 38.41 -0.24
N ASP A 92 0.91 38.64 0.86
CA ASP A 92 0.72 38.00 2.15
C ASP A 92 -0.60 38.39 2.84
N LYS A 93 -1.26 39.46 2.40
CA LYS A 93 -2.53 39.99 2.94
C LYS A 93 -3.75 39.61 2.10
N VAL A 94 -3.54 38.98 0.95
CA VAL A 94 -4.65 38.49 0.11
C VAL A 94 -5.37 37.36 0.87
N SER A 95 -6.70 37.46 0.97
CA SER A 95 -7.54 36.59 1.78
C SER A 95 -7.26 35.09 1.59
N GLY A 96 -7.17 34.62 0.33
CA GLY A 96 -6.84 33.23 0.04
C GLY A 96 -5.43 32.83 0.45
N MET A 97 -4.45 33.70 0.27
CA MET A 97 -3.04 33.43 0.59
C MET A 97 -2.82 33.21 2.09
N LYS A 98 -3.47 34.02 2.93
CA LYS A 98 -3.39 33.82 4.40
C LYS A 98 -3.91 32.43 4.78
N THR A 99 -5.05 32.04 4.26
CA THR A 99 -5.64 30.72 4.54
C THR A 99 -4.72 29.58 4.06
N GLU A 100 -4.11 29.72 2.89
CA GLU A 100 -3.16 28.74 2.35
C GLU A 100 -1.90 28.61 3.24
N MET A 101 -1.36 29.73 3.69
CA MET A 101 -0.22 29.73 4.62
C MET A 101 -0.57 29.08 5.96
N ASP A 102 -1.75 29.37 6.51
CA ASP A 102 -2.23 28.79 7.77
C ASP A 102 -2.41 27.26 7.64
N LEU A 103 -3.01 26.79 6.55
CA LEU A 103 -3.15 25.36 6.26
C LEU A 103 -1.80 24.67 6.06
N ALA A 104 -0.86 25.33 5.40
CA ALA A 104 0.50 24.80 5.24
C ALA A 104 1.21 24.65 6.61
N ALA A 105 1.08 25.66 7.49
CA ALA A 105 1.61 25.60 8.84
C ALA A 105 0.96 24.48 9.67
N GLN A 106 -0.37 24.33 9.60
CA GLN A 106 -1.10 23.21 10.24
C GLN A 106 -0.62 21.87 9.74
N THR A 107 -0.39 21.72 8.43
CA THR A 107 0.12 20.46 7.84
C THR A 107 1.47 20.07 8.44
N VAL A 108 2.37 21.03 8.63
CA VAL A 108 3.68 20.81 9.28
C VAL A 108 3.50 20.35 10.72
N LEU A 109 2.62 21.02 11.46
CA LEU A 109 2.35 20.72 12.87
C LEU A 109 1.72 19.33 13.03
N VAL A 110 0.72 19.00 12.20
CA VAL A 110 0.07 17.66 12.21
C VAL A 110 1.09 16.57 11.92
N ARG A 111 1.97 16.78 10.93
CA ARG A 111 3.04 15.80 10.62
C ARG A 111 4.00 15.63 11.81
N ALA A 112 4.40 16.72 12.45
CA ALA A 112 5.27 16.65 13.62
C ALA A 112 4.61 15.91 14.77
N TYR A 113 3.34 16.20 15.05
CA TYR A 113 2.55 15.55 16.08
C TYR A 113 2.40 14.04 15.80
N MET A 114 2.02 13.65 14.58
CA MET A 114 1.88 12.24 14.23
C MET A 114 3.21 11.47 14.30
N GLY A 115 4.32 12.15 13.94
CA GLY A 115 5.65 11.56 14.08
C GLY A 115 6.05 11.36 15.56
N ASP A 116 5.66 12.24 16.45
CA ASP A 116 5.88 12.12 17.89
C ASP A 116 4.99 11.03 18.50
N TYR A 117 3.71 10.99 18.09
CA TYR A 117 2.76 9.95 18.48
C TYR A 117 3.30 8.57 18.17
N LEU A 118 3.73 8.31 16.93
CA LEU A 118 4.26 7.00 16.53
C LEU A 118 5.57 6.63 17.25
N LYS A 119 6.38 7.60 17.66
CA LYS A 119 7.58 7.34 18.48
C LYS A 119 7.23 6.94 19.90
N SER A 120 6.18 7.53 20.47
CA SER A 120 5.71 7.24 21.82
C SER A 120 4.83 5.98 21.88
N HIS A 121 4.31 5.52 20.72
CA HIS A 121 3.51 4.31 20.57
C HIS A 121 4.17 3.34 19.56
N PRO A 122 5.36 2.82 19.88
CA PRO A 122 6.07 1.93 18.97
C PRO A 122 5.36 0.59 18.85
N ILE A 123 5.26 0.08 17.65
CA ILE A 123 4.84 -1.32 17.43
C ILE A 123 6.00 -2.23 17.87
N SER A 124 5.76 -3.06 18.85
CA SER A 124 6.79 -3.98 19.35
C SER A 124 7.04 -5.14 18.39
N ASP A 125 8.25 -5.71 18.42
CA ASP A 125 8.58 -6.91 17.64
C ASP A 125 7.68 -8.10 18.02
N GLU A 126 7.29 -8.20 19.29
CA GLU A 126 6.36 -9.22 19.75
C GLU A 126 4.97 -9.07 19.11
N ALA A 127 4.45 -7.84 19.01
CA ALA A 127 3.20 -7.56 18.35
C ALA A 127 3.27 -7.90 16.84
N LEU A 128 4.40 -7.61 16.19
CA LEU A 128 4.64 -7.97 14.80
C LEU A 128 4.67 -9.48 14.58
N HIS A 129 5.35 -10.23 15.44
CA HIS A 129 5.37 -11.69 15.35
C HIS A 129 3.99 -12.29 15.58
N LYS A 130 3.26 -11.81 16.58
CA LYS A 130 1.88 -12.26 16.84
C LYS A 130 0.95 -12.03 15.64
N GLU A 131 1.05 -10.87 15.01
CA GLU A 131 0.26 -10.56 13.82
C GLU A 131 0.68 -11.42 12.63
N TYR A 132 1.99 -11.63 12.44
CA TYR A 132 2.51 -12.54 11.43
C TYR A 132 1.97 -13.97 11.62
N ASP A 133 2.05 -14.50 12.85
CA ASP A 133 1.55 -15.84 13.16
C ASP A 133 0.04 -15.96 12.94
N THR A 134 -0.71 -14.90 13.27
CA THR A 134 -2.16 -14.84 13.00
C THR A 134 -2.45 -14.93 11.49
N ILE A 135 -1.75 -14.14 10.69
CA ILE A 135 -1.91 -14.16 9.22
C ILE A 135 -1.50 -15.51 8.65
N LYS A 136 -0.35 -16.03 9.10
CA LYS A 136 0.16 -17.34 8.69
C LYS A 136 -0.84 -18.46 9.01
N GLY A 137 -1.41 -18.43 10.22
CA GLY A 137 -2.44 -19.39 10.62
C GLY A 137 -3.72 -19.31 9.78
N GLN A 138 -4.12 -18.11 9.37
CA GLN A 138 -5.26 -17.90 8.49
C GLN A 138 -5.01 -18.37 7.06
N MET A 139 -3.78 -18.27 6.56
CA MET A 139 -3.43 -18.75 5.22
C MET A 139 -3.47 -20.28 5.14
N GLY A 140 -3.18 -20.97 6.23
CA GLY A 140 -3.03 -22.44 6.26
C GLY A 140 -1.70 -22.90 5.68
N ASP A 141 -1.41 -24.20 5.87
CA ASP A 141 -0.13 -24.80 5.48
C ASP A 141 -0.11 -25.32 4.03
N LYS A 142 -1.27 -25.29 3.33
CA LYS A 142 -1.41 -25.86 2.01
C LYS A 142 -2.08 -24.91 1.03
N GLU A 143 -1.63 -25.00 -0.22
CA GLU A 143 -2.31 -24.46 -1.40
C GLU A 143 -2.93 -25.60 -2.20
N TYR A 144 -4.09 -25.34 -2.74
CA TYR A 144 -4.89 -26.27 -3.51
C TYR A 144 -5.03 -25.72 -4.94
N LYS A 145 -4.71 -26.52 -5.93
CA LYS A 145 -5.10 -26.24 -7.30
C LYS A 145 -6.52 -26.69 -7.46
N VAL A 146 -7.43 -25.75 -7.58
CA VAL A 146 -8.86 -26.02 -7.49
C VAL A 146 -9.60 -25.52 -8.73
N ARG A 147 -10.58 -26.28 -9.15
CA ARG A 147 -11.58 -25.86 -10.15
C ARG A 147 -12.98 -26.00 -9.58
N HIS A 148 -13.93 -25.24 -10.12
CA HIS A 148 -15.32 -25.32 -9.71
C HIS A 148 -16.31 -25.12 -10.85
N ILE A 149 -17.55 -25.59 -10.63
CA ILE A 149 -18.71 -25.30 -11.44
C ILE A 149 -19.74 -24.63 -10.53
N LEU A 150 -20.18 -23.44 -10.88
CA LEU A 150 -21.20 -22.67 -10.15
C LEU A 150 -22.53 -22.74 -10.91
N VAL A 151 -23.62 -23.08 -10.19
CA VAL A 151 -24.99 -23.11 -10.71
C VAL A 151 -25.99 -22.52 -9.73
N ASP A 152 -27.23 -22.22 -10.16
CA ASP A 152 -28.21 -21.52 -9.33
C ASP A 152 -28.90 -22.42 -8.31
N ASN A 153 -29.01 -23.71 -8.58
CA ASN A 153 -29.81 -24.59 -7.76
C ASN A 153 -29.13 -25.94 -7.49
N GLU A 154 -29.56 -26.56 -6.40
CA GLU A 154 -29.01 -27.83 -5.92
C GLU A 154 -29.22 -28.98 -6.90
N THR A 155 -30.37 -29.01 -7.58
CA THR A 155 -30.74 -30.10 -8.52
C THR A 155 -29.76 -30.11 -9.69
N GLU A 156 -29.42 -28.96 -10.23
CA GLU A 156 -28.44 -28.83 -11.31
C GLU A 156 -27.03 -29.26 -10.85
N ALA A 157 -26.62 -28.88 -9.64
CA ALA A 157 -25.35 -29.33 -9.10
C ALA A 157 -25.31 -30.86 -8.87
N LYS A 158 -26.40 -31.48 -8.45
CA LYS A 158 -26.53 -32.96 -8.34
C LYS A 158 -26.43 -33.63 -9.70
N ASP A 159 -27.06 -33.09 -10.75
CA ASP A 159 -26.95 -33.59 -12.12
C ASP A 159 -25.50 -33.56 -12.61
N ILE A 160 -24.80 -32.44 -12.36
CA ILE A 160 -23.38 -32.30 -12.71
C ILE A 160 -22.53 -33.36 -11.99
N ILE A 161 -22.74 -33.57 -10.70
CA ILE A 161 -22.05 -34.63 -9.95
C ILE A 161 -22.31 -36.01 -10.57
N ALA A 162 -23.54 -36.29 -10.95
CA ALA A 162 -23.88 -37.57 -11.59
C ALA A 162 -23.19 -37.73 -12.97
N ARG A 163 -23.05 -36.68 -13.76
CA ARG A 163 -22.31 -36.68 -15.04
C ARG A 163 -20.81 -36.93 -14.80
N LEU A 164 -20.21 -36.28 -13.81
CA LEU A 164 -18.81 -36.50 -13.42
C LEU A 164 -18.56 -37.93 -12.95
N GLN A 165 -19.47 -38.51 -12.17
CA GLN A 165 -19.40 -39.91 -11.72
C GLN A 165 -19.47 -40.90 -12.88
N LYS A 166 -20.10 -40.54 -13.99
CA LYS A 166 -20.15 -41.33 -15.25
C LYS A 166 -18.89 -41.13 -16.11
N GLY A 167 -17.94 -40.32 -15.67
CA GLY A 167 -16.66 -40.11 -16.35
C GLY A 167 -16.66 -38.96 -17.36
N GLU A 168 -17.68 -38.10 -17.36
CA GLU A 168 -17.64 -36.88 -18.16
C GLU A 168 -16.60 -35.90 -17.63
N LYS A 169 -15.96 -35.16 -18.52
CA LYS A 169 -14.85 -34.27 -18.15
C LYS A 169 -15.35 -33.02 -17.45
N PHE A 170 -14.69 -32.68 -16.36
CA PHE A 170 -15.02 -31.51 -15.55
C PHE A 170 -14.98 -30.20 -16.36
N ASP A 171 -13.93 -30.00 -17.17
CA ASP A 171 -13.74 -28.82 -18.02
C ASP A 171 -14.88 -28.67 -19.06
N ALA A 172 -15.35 -29.75 -19.63
CA ALA A 172 -16.46 -29.75 -20.59
C ALA A 172 -17.78 -29.31 -19.93
N ILE A 173 -18.07 -29.86 -18.75
CA ILE A 173 -19.28 -29.48 -18.01
C ILE A 173 -19.16 -28.04 -17.50
N ALA A 174 -17.99 -27.62 -17.05
CA ALA A 174 -17.74 -26.22 -16.61
C ALA A 174 -18.01 -25.24 -17.75
N ALA A 175 -17.48 -25.51 -18.94
CA ALA A 175 -17.69 -24.67 -20.12
C ALA A 175 -19.17 -24.62 -20.56
N GLU A 176 -19.91 -25.71 -20.39
CA GLU A 176 -21.34 -25.80 -20.74
C GLU A 176 -22.21 -25.08 -19.69
N ARG A 177 -22.02 -25.42 -18.39
CA ARG A 177 -23.03 -25.19 -17.34
C ARG A 177 -22.63 -24.13 -16.30
N SER A 178 -21.32 -23.86 -16.14
CA SER A 178 -20.92 -22.94 -15.09
C SER A 178 -21.40 -21.52 -15.36
N LYS A 179 -21.89 -20.88 -14.30
CA LYS A 179 -22.25 -19.45 -14.28
C LYS A 179 -21.09 -18.53 -13.87
N ASP A 180 -19.99 -19.10 -13.37
CA ASP A 180 -18.79 -18.30 -13.10
C ASP A 180 -18.09 -17.94 -14.41
N THR A 181 -18.34 -16.73 -14.89
CA THR A 181 -17.74 -16.20 -16.12
C THR A 181 -16.23 -16.04 -16.05
N GLY A 182 -15.65 -15.97 -14.85
CA GLY A 182 -14.20 -15.80 -14.62
C GLY A 182 -13.41 -17.08 -14.91
N SER A 183 -13.97 -18.24 -14.60
CA SER A 183 -13.31 -19.54 -14.75
C SER A 183 -13.97 -20.48 -15.80
N LYS A 184 -15.22 -20.24 -16.17
CA LYS A 184 -15.98 -21.07 -17.11
C LYS A 184 -15.19 -21.45 -18.36
N THR A 185 -14.58 -20.50 -19.04
CA THR A 185 -13.83 -20.69 -20.29
C THR A 185 -12.47 -21.36 -20.10
N LYS A 186 -12.05 -21.48 -18.83
CA LYS A 186 -10.82 -22.17 -18.42
C LYS A 186 -11.11 -23.53 -17.76
N GLY A 187 -12.28 -24.12 -18.05
CA GLY A 187 -12.69 -25.39 -17.45
C GLY A 187 -12.96 -25.33 -15.95
N GLY A 188 -13.34 -24.15 -15.43
CA GLY A 188 -13.59 -23.92 -14.02
C GLY A 188 -12.33 -23.66 -13.18
N ASP A 189 -11.13 -23.54 -13.79
CA ASP A 189 -9.84 -23.40 -13.08
C ASP A 189 -9.76 -22.07 -12.33
N LEU A 190 -9.51 -22.16 -11.03
CA LEU A 190 -9.29 -21.04 -10.11
C LEU A 190 -7.81 -20.91 -9.72
N ASP A 191 -6.93 -21.76 -10.31
CA ASP A 191 -5.50 -21.81 -10.01
C ASP A 191 -5.19 -22.22 -8.55
N TRP A 192 -3.93 -21.99 -8.10
CA TRP A 192 -3.48 -22.28 -6.75
C TRP A 192 -4.02 -21.28 -5.75
N ASN A 193 -4.72 -21.77 -4.74
CA ASN A 193 -5.33 -20.93 -3.71
C ASN A 193 -5.27 -21.58 -2.32
N THR A 194 -5.25 -20.73 -1.29
CA THR A 194 -5.43 -21.14 0.10
C THR A 194 -6.92 -21.15 0.47
N PRO A 195 -7.35 -21.93 1.48
CA PRO A 195 -8.75 -21.96 1.91
C PRO A 195 -9.32 -20.61 2.32
N SER A 196 -8.47 -19.72 2.87
CA SER A 196 -8.85 -18.37 3.30
C SER A 196 -9.25 -17.42 2.17
N ASN A 197 -8.94 -17.77 0.91
CA ASN A 197 -9.34 -16.97 -0.25
C ASN A 197 -10.80 -17.18 -0.66
N PHE A 198 -11.47 -18.15 -0.04
CA PHE A 198 -12.85 -18.52 -0.37
C PHE A 198 -13.78 -18.27 0.83
N VAL A 199 -15.07 -18.18 0.55
CA VAL A 199 -16.09 -18.22 1.61
C VAL A 199 -16.03 -19.57 2.34
N LYS A 200 -16.29 -19.55 3.64
CA LYS A 200 -16.06 -20.70 4.53
C LYS A 200 -16.61 -22.04 4.02
N PRO A 201 -17.87 -22.15 3.53
CA PRO A 201 -18.38 -23.44 3.05
C PRO A 201 -17.58 -24.01 1.87
N PHE A 202 -17.09 -23.14 0.97
CA PHE A 202 -16.26 -23.55 -0.17
C PHE A 202 -14.88 -24.02 0.31
N GLY A 203 -14.22 -23.22 1.15
CA GLY A 203 -12.90 -23.54 1.69
C GLY A 203 -12.90 -24.83 2.50
N ASP A 204 -13.89 -25.05 3.35
CA ASP A 204 -14.05 -26.29 4.14
C ASP A 204 -14.21 -27.52 3.22
N ALA A 205 -15.05 -27.42 2.19
CA ALA A 205 -15.25 -28.50 1.24
C ALA A 205 -13.98 -28.81 0.43
N MET A 206 -13.25 -27.78 0.00
CA MET A 206 -11.98 -27.91 -0.71
C MET A 206 -10.92 -28.63 0.14
N VAL A 207 -10.77 -28.27 1.41
CA VAL A 207 -9.80 -28.89 2.33
C VAL A 207 -10.12 -30.36 2.60
N ALA A 208 -11.41 -30.73 2.63
CA ALA A 208 -11.85 -32.09 2.85
C ALA A 208 -11.62 -33.02 1.64
N LEU A 209 -11.33 -32.47 0.46
CA LEU A 209 -11.13 -33.26 -0.75
C LEU A 209 -9.68 -33.76 -0.87
N PRO A 210 -9.48 -35.06 -1.15
CA PRO A 210 -8.19 -35.56 -1.60
C PRO A 210 -7.86 -35.02 -3.01
N LYS A 211 -6.56 -34.98 -3.33
CA LYS A 211 -6.07 -34.68 -4.68
C LYS A 211 -6.76 -35.58 -5.74
N GLY A 212 -7.18 -34.96 -6.85
CA GLY A 212 -7.87 -35.63 -7.97
C GLY A 212 -9.30 -36.03 -7.66
N LYS A 213 -9.93 -35.43 -6.62
CA LYS A 213 -11.33 -35.74 -6.27
C LYS A 213 -12.19 -34.49 -6.34
N PHE A 214 -13.47 -34.71 -6.62
CA PHE A 214 -14.51 -33.70 -6.62
C PHE A 214 -15.56 -33.96 -5.54
N THR A 215 -16.32 -32.92 -5.18
CA THR A 215 -17.39 -33.01 -4.17
C THR A 215 -18.49 -33.93 -4.64
N THR A 216 -18.88 -34.88 -3.78
CA THR A 216 -19.99 -35.82 -4.06
C THR A 216 -21.34 -35.28 -3.59
N THR A 217 -21.33 -34.13 -2.90
CA THR A 217 -22.52 -33.38 -2.50
C THR A 217 -22.34 -31.92 -2.92
N PRO A 218 -23.40 -31.24 -3.40
CA PRO A 218 -23.33 -29.82 -3.73
C PRO A 218 -22.95 -28.96 -2.52
N VAL A 219 -22.14 -27.93 -2.76
CA VAL A 219 -21.69 -26.98 -1.73
C VAL A 219 -22.44 -25.66 -1.91
N GLN A 220 -23.26 -25.29 -0.93
CA GLN A 220 -24.02 -24.04 -0.96
C GLN A 220 -23.20 -22.87 -0.43
N THR A 221 -23.23 -21.75 -1.15
CA THR A 221 -22.67 -20.45 -0.72
C THR A 221 -23.67 -19.34 -1.03
N GLN A 222 -23.33 -18.10 -0.66
CA GLN A 222 -24.12 -16.92 -1.06
C GLN A 222 -24.16 -16.67 -2.57
N PHE A 223 -23.28 -17.29 -3.37
CA PHE A 223 -23.20 -17.12 -4.81
C PHE A 223 -24.02 -18.18 -5.57
N GLY A 224 -24.45 -19.23 -4.93
CA GLY A 224 -25.14 -20.36 -5.51
C GLY A 224 -24.61 -21.70 -5.03
N TRP A 225 -24.72 -22.71 -5.89
CA TRP A 225 -24.30 -24.09 -5.62
C TRP A 225 -23.05 -24.43 -6.41
N HIS A 226 -22.06 -24.99 -5.73
CA HIS A 226 -20.77 -25.34 -6.30
C HIS A 226 -20.56 -26.86 -6.35
N VAL A 227 -19.94 -27.29 -7.43
CA VAL A 227 -19.24 -28.60 -7.51
C VAL A 227 -17.76 -28.25 -7.60
N ILE A 228 -16.95 -28.77 -6.68
CA ILE A 228 -15.54 -28.40 -6.49
C ILE A 228 -14.67 -29.63 -6.77
N GLU A 229 -13.58 -29.43 -7.49
CA GLU A 229 -12.55 -30.46 -7.72
C GLU A 229 -11.19 -29.92 -7.29
N VAL A 230 -10.40 -30.74 -6.59
CA VAL A 230 -9.02 -30.45 -6.23
C VAL A 230 -8.08 -31.22 -7.16
N ASP A 231 -7.44 -30.53 -8.08
CA ASP A 231 -6.51 -31.13 -9.03
C ASP A 231 -5.19 -31.53 -8.37
N ASP A 232 -4.67 -30.64 -7.51
CA ASP A 232 -3.39 -30.84 -6.83
C ASP A 232 -3.34 -30.10 -5.48
N ILE A 233 -2.40 -30.54 -4.61
CA ILE A 233 -2.17 -29.99 -3.29
C ILE A 233 -0.67 -29.83 -3.11
N ARG A 234 -0.22 -28.68 -2.62
CA ARG A 234 1.19 -28.41 -2.28
C ARG A 234 1.31 -27.67 -0.98
N GLU A 235 2.51 -27.66 -0.39
CA GLU A 235 2.83 -26.80 0.74
C GLU A 235 2.70 -25.33 0.33
N ALA A 236 2.05 -24.53 1.19
CA ALA A 236 1.92 -23.11 0.95
C ALA A 236 3.26 -22.40 1.10
N LYS A 237 3.61 -21.57 0.13
CA LYS A 237 4.80 -20.72 0.23
C LYS A 237 4.46 -19.49 1.05
N VAL A 238 4.61 -19.60 2.36
CA VAL A 238 4.45 -18.47 3.28
C VAL A 238 5.76 -17.69 3.29
N PRO A 239 5.74 -16.38 2.93
CA PRO A 239 6.94 -15.56 3.05
C PRO A 239 7.44 -15.52 4.50
N SER A 240 8.75 -15.46 4.70
CA SER A 240 9.34 -15.36 6.03
C SER A 240 8.93 -14.06 6.74
N PHE A 241 9.02 -14.05 8.07
CA PHE A 241 8.76 -12.85 8.86
C PHE A 241 9.61 -11.66 8.40
N ASP A 242 10.90 -11.88 8.14
CA ASP A 242 11.82 -10.81 7.73
C ASP A 242 11.43 -10.19 6.38
N GLU A 243 10.93 -11.02 5.43
CA GLU A 243 10.47 -10.53 4.14
C GLU A 243 9.24 -9.63 4.23
N VAL A 244 8.33 -9.90 5.17
CA VAL A 244 7.06 -9.15 5.31
C VAL A 244 7.09 -8.11 6.43
N LYS A 245 8.08 -8.15 7.33
CA LYS A 245 8.19 -7.25 8.49
C LYS A 245 8.03 -5.76 8.14
N PRO A 246 8.66 -5.22 7.09
CA PRO A 246 8.48 -3.80 6.75
C PRO A 246 7.04 -3.44 6.39
N GLN A 247 6.38 -4.29 5.61
CA GLN A 247 4.98 -4.09 5.20
C GLN A 247 4.02 -4.26 6.36
N LEU A 248 4.29 -5.25 7.22
CA LEU A 248 3.50 -5.51 8.42
C LEU A 248 3.60 -4.33 9.40
N MET A 249 4.80 -3.82 9.62
CA MET A 249 5.04 -2.62 10.43
C MET A 249 4.24 -1.43 9.92
N GLN A 250 4.31 -1.15 8.61
CA GLN A 250 3.58 -0.03 8.00
C GLN A 250 2.06 -0.21 8.16
N ARG A 251 1.54 -1.42 7.98
CA ARG A 251 0.11 -1.72 8.16
C ARG A 251 -0.33 -1.50 9.61
N MET A 252 0.42 -2.03 10.56
CA MET A 252 0.09 -1.89 11.99
C MET A 252 0.19 -0.43 12.45
N GLN A 253 1.19 0.33 11.98
CA GLN A 253 1.27 1.77 12.25
C GLN A 253 0.07 2.53 11.68
N SER A 254 -0.38 2.19 10.47
CA SER A 254 -1.59 2.79 9.89
C SER A 254 -2.84 2.47 10.71
N GLN A 255 -2.98 1.23 11.17
CA GLN A 255 -4.11 0.82 12.02
C GLN A 255 -4.11 1.54 13.38
N GLU A 256 -2.92 1.72 13.98
CA GLU A 256 -2.75 2.47 15.22
C GLU A 256 -3.17 3.95 15.06
N VAL A 257 -2.70 4.58 13.99
CA VAL A 257 -3.10 5.96 13.65
C VAL A 257 -4.60 6.06 13.42
N ASP A 258 -5.19 5.14 12.68
CA ASP A 258 -6.63 5.14 12.43
C ASP A 258 -7.46 4.93 13.71
N ALA A 259 -6.98 4.08 14.61
CA ALA A 259 -7.61 3.87 15.91
C ALA A 259 -7.55 5.15 16.76
N TYR A 260 -6.37 5.75 16.83
CA TYR A 260 -6.18 7.01 17.55
C TYR A 260 -7.06 8.14 16.99
N LEU A 261 -7.13 8.29 15.67
CA LEU A 261 -7.96 9.33 15.04
C LEU A 261 -9.45 9.10 15.30
N ARG A 262 -9.93 7.85 15.34
CA ARG A 262 -11.32 7.54 15.74
C ARG A 262 -11.58 7.94 17.18
N GLN A 263 -10.66 7.61 18.09
CA GLN A 263 -10.78 8.00 19.50
C GLN A 263 -10.80 9.53 19.63
N LEU A 264 -9.86 10.23 19.01
CA LEU A 264 -9.75 11.68 19.06
C LEU A 264 -11.02 12.37 18.55
N ARG A 265 -11.62 11.87 17.47
CA ARG A 265 -12.89 12.36 16.94
C ARG A 265 -14.03 12.17 17.94
N ALA A 266 -14.14 10.96 18.51
CA ALA A 266 -15.20 10.65 19.48
C ALA A 266 -15.10 11.53 20.74
N GLU A 267 -13.89 11.76 21.24
CA GLU A 267 -13.65 12.64 22.40
C GLU A 267 -14.00 14.12 22.13
N ASN A 268 -13.99 14.54 20.87
CA ASN A 268 -14.29 15.92 20.46
C ASN A 268 -15.66 16.07 19.77
N GLY A 269 -16.49 15.03 19.78
CA GLY A 269 -17.88 15.11 19.28
C GLY A 269 -18.01 15.07 17.75
N TYR A 270 -17.04 14.46 17.05
CA TYR A 270 -17.04 14.30 15.59
C TYR A 270 -17.30 12.86 15.18
#